data_ed97385707953e392c64ad634c1978cd
#
_entry.id   ed97385707953e392c64ad634c1978cd
#
_cell.length_a   1.000
_cell.length_b   1.000
_cell.length_c   1.000
_cell.angle_alpha   90.00
_cell.angle_beta   90.00
_cell.angle_gamma   90.00
#
_symmetry.space_group_name_H-M   'P 1'
#
loop_
_entity.id
_entity.type
_entity.pdbx_description
1 polymer ?
#
loop_
_entity_poly.entity_id
_entity_poly.type
_entity_poly.pdbx_seq_one_letter_code
_entity_poly.pdbx_strand_id
1 'polypeptide(L)'
;MLFERPNIKLPVGINAVTTTRLGGVSKGGFNSLNLGEHVGDDLNRVTINRSRLRRSLNLPAEPCWLRQVHSDRIATSGEADGSYSCCRGEVLCIQSADCLPILIWDESGKEIGAVHAGWRGLAKGIIARVVQRFDNSQLSAWIGPHIKACHYEIDRKLYEIFSHFPGVLTDGSDDGHWQMSLAEVARQQLVEVGVGEIFESGSCTACDENRFFSFRRDGSCGRMATLIWMS
;
A
#
# COMPACT_ATOMS: atom_id res chain seq x y z
N MET A 1 10.75 -13.62 9.59
CA MET A 1 9.89 -12.92 8.62
C MET A 1 10.73 -12.46 7.44
N LEU A 2 10.15 -12.43 6.25
CA LEU A 2 10.75 -11.85 5.05
C LEU A 2 10.07 -10.51 4.77
N PHE A 3 10.87 -9.50 4.45
CA PHE A 3 10.39 -8.14 4.17
C PHE A 3 10.88 -7.67 2.81
N GLU A 4 10.08 -6.83 2.15
CA GLU A 4 10.51 -6.05 1.00
C GLU A 4 10.72 -4.59 1.42
N ARG A 5 11.77 -3.97 0.94
CA ARG A 5 12.14 -2.59 1.26
C ARG A 5 12.35 -1.80 -0.03
N PRO A 6 12.17 -0.48 0.00
CA PRO A 6 12.64 0.37 -1.10
C PRO A 6 14.13 0.11 -1.37
N ASN A 7 14.48 -0.14 -2.64
CA ASN A 7 15.88 -0.32 -3.05
C ASN A 7 16.55 1.03 -3.32
N ILE A 8 16.47 1.91 -2.33
CA ILE A 8 17.01 3.28 -2.34
C ILE A 8 17.51 3.65 -0.95
N LYS A 9 18.34 4.67 -0.88
CA LYS A 9 18.73 5.27 0.39
C LYS A 9 17.65 6.24 0.85
N LEU A 10 16.97 5.89 1.93
CA LEU A 10 15.99 6.77 2.58
C LEU A 10 16.70 7.88 3.37
N PRO A 11 16.04 9.03 3.60
CA PRO A 11 16.52 10.06 4.52
C PRO A 11 16.82 9.48 5.91
N VAL A 12 17.77 10.09 6.62
CA VAL A 12 18.16 9.64 7.96
C VAL A 12 16.96 9.66 8.90
N GLY A 13 16.73 8.54 9.57
CA GLY A 13 15.60 8.37 10.49
C GLY A 13 14.33 7.83 9.84
N ILE A 14 14.17 7.89 8.51
CA ILE A 14 13.02 7.28 7.83
C ILE A 14 13.25 5.78 7.64
N ASN A 15 12.22 5.00 8.00
CA ASN A 15 12.19 3.56 7.82
C ASN A 15 10.94 3.16 7.02
N ALA A 16 11.09 2.32 6.00
CA ALA A 16 10.00 1.87 5.14
C ALA A 16 10.14 0.38 4.83
N VAL A 17 9.00 -0.34 4.87
CA VAL A 17 9.00 -1.79 4.66
C VAL A 17 7.61 -2.31 4.30
N THR A 18 7.55 -3.35 3.47
CA THR A 18 6.35 -4.19 3.30
C THR A 18 6.63 -5.60 3.80
N THR A 19 5.68 -6.18 4.52
CA THR A 19 5.74 -7.59 4.92
C THR A 19 5.45 -8.49 3.72
N THR A 20 5.96 -9.72 3.78
CA THR A 20 5.42 -10.80 2.95
C THR A 20 4.37 -11.59 3.73
N ARG A 21 3.74 -12.59 3.08
CA ARG A 21 2.83 -13.53 3.75
C ARG A 21 3.52 -14.54 4.70
N LEU A 22 4.86 -14.51 4.80
CA LEU A 22 5.66 -15.53 5.48
C LEU A 22 6.00 -15.18 6.92
N GLY A 23 6.04 -16.18 7.79
CA GLY A 23 6.55 -16.06 9.17
C GLY A 23 5.48 -15.86 10.26
N GLY A 24 4.22 -16.08 9.94
CA GLY A 24 3.09 -16.01 10.86
C GLY A 24 2.60 -17.36 11.37
N VAL A 25 1.39 -17.35 11.95
CA VAL A 25 0.71 -18.52 12.54
C VAL A 25 -0.68 -18.76 11.94
N SER A 26 -1.16 -17.92 11.06
CA SER A 26 -2.43 -18.10 10.35
C SER A 26 -2.40 -19.34 9.44
N LYS A 27 -3.57 -19.89 9.12
CA LYS A 27 -3.71 -21.14 8.34
C LYS A 27 -4.62 -20.96 7.13
N GLY A 28 -4.66 -21.95 6.23
CA GLY A 28 -5.50 -21.95 5.04
C GLY A 28 -5.20 -20.76 4.14
N GLY A 29 -6.19 -20.09 3.60
CA GLY A 29 -6.04 -18.91 2.72
C GLY A 29 -5.30 -17.73 3.36
N PHE A 30 -5.16 -17.73 4.70
CA PHE A 30 -4.46 -16.71 5.47
C PHE A 30 -3.01 -17.07 5.81
N ASN A 31 -2.50 -18.19 5.28
CA ASN A 31 -1.17 -18.73 5.62
C ASN A 31 -0.06 -17.85 5.06
N SER A 32 0.81 -17.31 5.90
CA SER A 32 0.93 -17.52 7.35
C SER A 32 0.85 -16.20 8.14
N LEU A 33 1.33 -15.07 7.61
CA LEU A 33 1.44 -13.77 8.28
C LEU A 33 0.28 -12.85 7.88
N ASN A 34 -0.96 -13.29 8.10
CA ASN A 34 -2.09 -12.39 7.94
C ASN A 34 -2.09 -11.33 9.06
N LEU A 35 -2.22 -10.05 8.66
CA LEU A 35 -2.25 -8.90 9.56
C LEU A 35 -3.62 -8.18 9.57
N GLY A 36 -4.56 -8.61 8.69
CA GLY A 36 -5.91 -8.07 8.58
C GLY A 36 -6.90 -8.76 9.51
N GLU A 37 -7.57 -8.01 10.38
CA GLU A 37 -8.60 -8.53 11.28
C GLU A 37 -9.97 -8.73 10.59
N HIS A 38 -10.19 -8.03 9.48
CA HIS A 38 -11.48 -7.95 8.79
C HIS A 38 -11.67 -8.98 7.67
N VAL A 39 -10.76 -9.95 7.54
CA VAL A 39 -10.74 -10.89 6.40
C VAL A 39 -11.33 -12.27 6.72
N GLY A 40 -11.72 -12.53 7.99
CA GLY A 40 -12.32 -13.79 8.41
C GLY A 40 -11.33 -14.82 8.99
N ASP A 41 -10.10 -14.42 9.30
CA ASP A 41 -9.14 -15.24 10.03
C ASP A 41 -9.42 -15.23 11.55
N ASP A 42 -8.82 -16.16 12.28
CA ASP A 42 -8.82 -16.22 13.74
C ASP A 42 -8.09 -14.98 14.32
N LEU A 43 -8.81 -14.14 15.06
CA LEU A 43 -8.28 -12.91 15.65
C LEU A 43 -7.09 -13.14 16.59
N ASN A 44 -7.04 -14.28 17.28
CA ASN A 44 -5.89 -14.63 18.13
C ASN A 44 -4.63 -14.81 17.28
N ARG A 45 -4.76 -15.44 16.11
CA ARG A 45 -3.63 -15.61 15.18
C ARG A 45 -3.18 -14.27 14.61
N VAL A 46 -4.11 -13.40 14.25
CA VAL A 46 -3.79 -12.05 13.77
C VAL A 46 -3.06 -11.25 14.86
N THR A 47 -3.52 -11.32 16.11
CA THR A 47 -2.86 -10.67 17.26
C THR A 47 -1.43 -11.19 17.46
N ILE A 48 -1.23 -12.52 17.37
CA ILE A 48 0.12 -13.11 17.43
C ILE A 48 0.99 -12.60 16.25
N ASN A 49 0.45 -12.55 15.05
CA ASN A 49 1.16 -12.06 13.87
C ASN A 49 1.58 -10.60 14.02
N ARG A 50 0.67 -9.71 14.46
CA ARG A 50 0.98 -8.30 14.75
C ARG A 50 2.06 -8.15 15.81
N SER A 51 1.98 -8.92 16.89
CA SER A 51 3.02 -8.94 17.93
C SER A 51 4.39 -9.41 17.41
N ARG A 52 4.40 -10.41 16.51
CA ARG A 52 5.63 -10.88 15.85
C ARG A 52 6.21 -9.80 14.94
N LEU A 53 5.37 -9.14 14.15
CA LEU A 53 5.78 -8.04 13.27
C LEU A 53 6.46 -6.94 14.07
N ARG A 54 5.79 -6.46 15.14
CA ARG A 54 6.32 -5.41 16.01
C ARG A 54 7.68 -5.74 16.57
N ARG A 55 7.86 -6.96 17.08
CA ARG A 55 9.15 -7.42 17.61
C ARG A 55 10.22 -7.57 16.54
N SER A 56 9.87 -8.13 15.38
CA SER A 56 10.84 -8.37 14.29
C SER A 56 11.41 -7.10 13.68
N LEU A 57 10.65 -6.02 13.69
CA LEU A 57 11.07 -4.71 13.19
C LEU A 57 11.52 -3.76 14.32
N ASN A 58 11.43 -4.19 15.58
CA ASN A 58 11.67 -3.33 16.75
C ASN A 58 10.92 -2.00 16.63
N LEU A 59 9.62 -2.06 16.27
CA LEU A 59 8.82 -0.86 16.05
C LEU A 59 8.70 -0.02 17.32
N PRO A 60 8.84 1.30 17.23
CA PRO A 60 8.79 2.20 18.39
C PRO A 60 7.40 2.23 19.05
N ALA A 61 6.34 2.04 18.27
CA ALA A 61 4.96 2.01 18.74
C ALA A 61 4.15 0.91 18.05
N GLU A 62 2.90 0.73 18.47
CA GLU A 62 1.92 -0.07 17.72
C GLU A 62 1.59 0.65 16.41
N PRO A 63 1.58 -0.05 15.26
CA PRO A 63 1.18 0.55 14.00
C PRO A 63 -0.24 1.11 14.02
N CYS A 64 -0.47 2.21 13.34
CA CYS A 64 -1.78 2.80 13.12
C CYS A 64 -2.63 1.90 12.20
N TRP A 65 -3.31 0.91 12.77
CA TRP A 65 -4.17 -0.01 12.04
C TRP A 65 -5.49 0.67 11.65
N LEU A 66 -5.58 1.14 10.41
CA LEU A 66 -6.80 1.77 9.90
C LEU A 66 -7.85 0.73 9.50
N ARG A 67 -9.11 1.08 9.68
CA ARG A 67 -10.21 0.39 9.00
C ARG A 67 -10.36 0.98 7.60
N GLN A 68 -9.68 0.35 6.63
CA GLN A 68 -9.64 0.79 5.24
C GLN A 68 -10.97 0.45 4.54
N VAL A 69 -11.60 1.46 3.96
CA VAL A 69 -12.95 1.38 3.35
C VAL A 69 -12.95 1.89 1.89
N HIS A 70 -11.78 2.03 1.28
CA HIS A 70 -11.59 2.58 -0.07
C HIS A 70 -12.14 4.01 -0.20
N SER A 71 -11.91 4.81 0.82
CA SER A 71 -12.25 6.24 0.87
C SER A 71 -11.08 7.12 0.43
N ASP A 72 -11.27 8.44 0.54
CA ASP A 72 -10.22 9.47 0.43
C ASP A 72 -9.91 10.13 1.79
N ARG A 73 -10.33 9.50 2.89
CA ARG A 73 -10.15 9.99 4.25
C ARG A 73 -8.73 9.81 4.74
N ILE A 74 -8.25 10.79 5.50
CA ILE A 74 -6.93 10.80 6.13
C ILE A 74 -7.10 10.86 7.64
N ALA A 75 -6.55 9.87 8.34
CA ALA A 75 -6.53 9.79 9.81
C ALA A 75 -5.41 8.85 10.29
N THR A 76 -5.11 8.87 11.58
CA THR A 76 -4.19 7.91 12.22
C THR A 76 -4.92 6.80 12.99
N SER A 77 -6.25 6.87 13.04
CA SER A 77 -7.11 5.85 13.66
C SER A 77 -8.52 5.84 13.04
N GLY A 78 -9.25 4.75 13.25
CA GLY A 78 -10.62 4.61 12.75
C GLY A 78 -10.71 4.35 11.25
N GLU A 79 -11.78 4.84 10.59
CA GLU A 79 -12.02 4.66 9.17
C GLU A 79 -11.25 5.69 8.34
N ALA A 80 -10.23 5.22 7.62
CA ALA A 80 -9.48 6.01 6.66
C ALA A 80 -8.70 5.08 5.71
N ASP A 81 -8.20 5.65 4.61
CA ASP A 81 -7.36 4.96 3.64
C ASP A 81 -6.02 5.69 3.42
N GLY A 82 -5.81 6.81 4.07
CA GLY A 82 -4.54 7.53 4.15
C GLY A 82 -4.22 7.96 5.56
N SER A 83 -2.93 8.16 5.83
CA SER A 83 -2.42 8.69 7.09
C SER A 83 -1.22 9.59 6.84
N TYR A 84 -1.00 10.51 7.79
CA TYR A 84 0.12 11.45 7.79
C TYR A 84 0.61 11.66 9.21
N SER A 85 1.90 11.86 9.39
CA SER A 85 2.49 12.20 10.68
C SER A 85 3.76 13.05 10.53
N CYS A 86 3.94 14.01 11.44
CA CYS A 86 5.20 14.70 11.71
C CYS A 86 5.80 14.30 13.07
N CYS A 87 5.24 13.29 13.73
CA CYS A 87 5.67 12.84 15.04
C CYS A 87 6.64 11.65 14.95
N ARG A 88 7.83 11.79 15.55
CA ARG A 88 8.75 10.65 15.68
C ARG A 88 8.14 9.56 16.55
N GLY A 89 8.41 8.31 16.18
CA GLY A 89 7.91 7.16 16.90
C GLY A 89 6.51 6.69 16.48
N GLU A 90 5.73 7.49 15.76
CA GLU A 90 4.50 7.00 15.13
C GLU A 90 4.80 6.07 13.95
N VAL A 91 4.03 4.99 13.83
CA VAL A 91 4.18 3.97 12.78
C VAL A 91 2.92 3.97 11.92
N LEU A 92 2.99 4.57 10.75
CA LEU A 92 1.89 4.53 9.77
C LEU A 92 1.88 3.18 9.07
N CYS A 93 0.68 2.66 8.79
CA CYS A 93 0.50 1.32 8.25
C CYS A 93 -0.65 1.25 7.25
N ILE A 94 -0.37 0.65 6.10
CA ILE A 94 -1.36 0.30 5.08
C ILE A 94 -1.42 -1.23 4.93
N GLN A 95 -2.62 -1.78 5.01
CA GLN A 95 -2.90 -3.19 4.76
C GLN A 95 -3.31 -3.37 3.30
N SER A 96 -2.72 -4.34 2.61
CA SER A 96 -3.05 -4.60 1.21
C SER A 96 -2.97 -6.09 0.85
N ALA A 97 -3.72 -6.45 -0.17
CA ALA A 97 -3.60 -7.64 -1.01
C ALA A 97 -4.13 -7.21 -2.39
N ASP A 98 -3.23 -6.71 -3.22
CA ASP A 98 -3.36 -6.15 -4.57
C ASP A 98 -3.43 -4.63 -4.68
N CYS A 99 -4.21 -3.90 -3.86
CA CYS A 99 -4.21 -2.44 -3.92
C CYS A 99 -2.83 -1.87 -3.62
N LEU A 100 -2.51 -0.71 -4.22
CA LEU A 100 -1.22 -0.05 -4.04
C LEU A 100 -1.07 0.50 -2.62
N PRO A 101 -0.07 0.07 -1.85
CA PRO A 101 0.39 0.82 -0.71
C PRO A 101 1.42 1.85 -1.17
N ILE A 102 1.19 3.12 -0.90
CA ILE A 102 2.11 4.20 -1.25
C ILE A 102 2.64 4.82 0.04
N LEU A 103 3.95 4.88 0.18
CA LEU A 103 4.62 5.60 1.26
C LEU A 103 5.21 6.89 0.69
N ILE A 104 5.02 7.99 1.43
CA ILE A 104 5.49 9.33 1.05
C ILE A 104 6.33 9.87 2.21
N TRP A 105 7.42 10.55 1.91
CA TRP A 105 8.25 11.23 2.90
C TRP A 105 8.78 12.53 2.35
N ASP A 106 9.09 13.45 3.24
CA ASP A 106 9.87 14.63 2.91
C ASP A 106 11.37 14.33 2.97
N GLU A 107 12.16 14.97 2.12
CA GLU A 107 13.60 14.72 2.03
C GLU A 107 14.37 15.18 3.28
N SER A 108 13.80 16.05 4.13
CA SER A 108 14.38 16.41 5.42
C SER A 108 14.14 15.38 6.53
N GLY A 109 13.32 14.36 6.30
CA GLY A 109 13.02 13.25 7.21
C GLY A 109 12.17 13.67 8.43
N LYS A 110 11.28 14.64 8.27
CA LYS A 110 10.43 15.18 9.35
C LYS A 110 8.95 14.86 9.19
N GLU A 111 8.53 14.44 8.00
CA GLU A 111 7.13 14.19 7.66
C GLU A 111 6.99 12.91 6.87
N ILE A 112 5.97 12.14 7.19
CA ILE A 112 5.66 10.87 6.53
C ILE A 112 4.17 10.74 6.23
N GLY A 113 3.85 10.05 5.14
CA GLY A 113 2.49 9.69 4.76
C GLY A 113 2.40 8.25 4.29
N ALA A 114 1.24 7.65 4.44
CA ALA A 114 0.94 6.33 3.91
C ALA A 114 -0.46 6.31 3.29
N VAL A 115 -0.59 5.69 2.12
CA VAL A 115 -1.83 5.70 1.32
C VAL A 115 -2.18 4.30 0.88
N HIS A 116 -3.43 3.88 1.12
CA HIS A 116 -4.07 2.75 0.48
C HIS A 116 -4.74 3.21 -0.82
N ALA A 117 -4.07 3.03 -1.94
CA ALA A 117 -4.51 3.50 -3.24
C ALA A 117 -5.09 2.36 -4.09
N GLY A 118 -6.27 1.85 -3.74
CA GLY A 118 -7.10 1.08 -4.64
C GLY A 118 -7.75 2.01 -5.70
N TRP A 119 -8.35 1.45 -6.76
CA TRP A 119 -8.94 2.25 -7.84
C TRP A 119 -9.95 3.31 -7.34
N ARG A 120 -10.74 2.99 -6.29
CA ARG A 120 -11.70 3.94 -5.72
C ARG A 120 -11.01 5.12 -5.05
N GLY A 121 -9.93 4.87 -4.32
CA GLY A 121 -9.12 5.91 -3.69
C GLY A 121 -8.43 6.81 -4.73
N LEU A 122 -7.86 6.22 -5.78
CA LEU A 122 -7.26 6.95 -6.89
C LEU A 122 -8.29 7.84 -7.61
N ALA A 123 -9.46 7.29 -7.92
CA ALA A 123 -10.54 8.05 -8.56
C ALA A 123 -11.06 9.22 -7.69
N LYS A 124 -10.91 9.15 -6.36
CA LYS A 124 -11.29 10.22 -5.42
C LYS A 124 -10.15 11.18 -5.07
N GLY A 125 -8.94 10.96 -5.62
CA GLY A 125 -7.79 11.82 -5.40
C GLY A 125 -7.14 11.68 -4.01
N ILE A 126 -7.13 10.48 -3.42
CA ILE A 126 -6.56 10.23 -2.09
C ILE A 126 -5.09 10.66 -1.98
N ILE A 127 -4.29 10.53 -3.07
CA ILE A 127 -2.89 10.94 -3.10
C ILE A 127 -2.78 12.44 -2.82
N ALA A 128 -3.54 13.26 -3.53
CA ALA A 128 -3.56 14.71 -3.33
C ALA A 128 -3.94 15.07 -1.89
N ARG A 129 -4.91 14.36 -1.31
CA ARG A 129 -5.35 14.58 0.07
C ARG A 129 -4.24 14.33 1.11
N VAL A 130 -3.40 13.32 0.90
CA VAL A 130 -2.26 13.06 1.81
C VAL A 130 -1.15 14.07 1.57
N VAL A 131 -0.79 14.35 0.30
CA VAL A 131 0.27 15.31 -0.03
C VAL A 131 -0.04 16.71 0.50
N GLN A 132 -1.31 17.15 0.47
CA GLN A 132 -1.74 18.45 1.04
C GLN A 132 -1.50 18.59 2.55
N ARG A 133 -1.13 17.51 3.27
CA ARG A 133 -0.79 17.56 4.71
C ARG A 133 0.66 17.92 4.96
N PHE A 134 1.51 17.76 3.95
CA PHE A 134 2.93 18.06 4.07
C PHE A 134 3.16 19.57 3.96
N ASP A 135 3.98 20.08 4.87
CA ASP A 135 4.44 21.48 4.84
C ASP A 135 5.63 21.66 3.89
N ASN A 136 6.41 20.57 3.69
CA ASN A 136 7.57 20.57 2.81
C ASN A 136 7.17 20.19 1.37
N SER A 137 7.80 20.83 0.38
CA SER A 137 7.57 20.59 -1.04
C SER A 137 8.55 19.59 -1.68
N GLN A 138 9.62 19.20 -0.99
CA GLN A 138 10.57 18.19 -1.49
C GLN A 138 10.15 16.80 -1.03
N LEU A 139 9.24 16.20 -1.77
CA LEU A 139 8.66 14.91 -1.44
C LEU A 139 9.15 13.82 -2.37
N SER A 140 9.33 12.63 -1.81
CA SER A 140 9.55 11.39 -2.54
C SER A 140 8.53 10.33 -2.13
N ALA A 141 8.27 9.36 -2.99
CA ALA A 141 7.32 8.30 -2.74
C ALA A 141 7.84 6.91 -3.15
N TRP A 142 7.35 5.89 -2.45
CA TRP A 142 7.53 4.49 -2.83
C TRP A 142 6.19 3.79 -2.97
N ILE A 143 5.95 3.25 -4.15
CA ILE A 143 4.82 2.36 -4.44
C ILE A 143 5.28 0.94 -4.11
N GLY A 144 4.74 0.37 -3.04
CA GLY A 144 5.08 -0.98 -2.58
C GLY A 144 4.49 -2.09 -3.47
N PRO A 145 4.68 -3.38 -3.09
CA PRO A 145 4.13 -4.52 -3.83
C PRO A 145 2.62 -4.41 -4.03
N HIS A 146 2.17 -4.60 -5.25
CA HIS A 146 0.77 -4.46 -5.66
C HIS A 146 0.45 -5.36 -6.87
N ILE A 147 -0.80 -5.43 -7.27
CA ILE A 147 -1.19 -6.11 -8.51
C ILE A 147 -0.77 -5.27 -9.71
N LYS A 148 0.00 -5.86 -10.63
CA LYS A 148 0.42 -5.20 -11.88
C LYS A 148 -0.58 -5.43 -13.02
N ALA A 149 -0.44 -4.67 -14.10
CA ALA A 149 -1.28 -4.76 -15.27
C ALA A 149 -1.43 -6.19 -15.80
N CYS A 150 -0.39 -7.04 -15.71
CA CYS A 150 -0.44 -8.44 -16.15
C CYS A 150 -1.54 -9.29 -15.50
N HIS A 151 -2.14 -8.84 -14.40
CA HIS A 151 -3.21 -9.53 -13.68
C HIS A 151 -4.38 -8.61 -13.32
N TYR A 152 -4.32 -7.33 -13.71
CA TYR A 152 -5.35 -6.37 -13.35
C TYR A 152 -6.19 -6.00 -14.58
N GLU A 153 -7.00 -6.98 -15.01
CA GLU A 153 -8.01 -6.79 -16.04
C GLU A 153 -9.23 -6.07 -15.45
N ILE A 154 -9.76 -5.12 -16.21
CA ILE A 154 -10.86 -4.23 -15.84
C ILE A 154 -11.95 -4.23 -16.91
N ASP A 155 -13.16 -3.88 -16.48
CA ASP A 155 -14.33 -3.68 -17.32
C ASP A 155 -14.44 -2.25 -17.88
N ARG A 156 -15.47 -2.03 -18.73
CA ARG A 156 -15.77 -0.73 -19.33
C ARG A 156 -15.99 0.37 -18.30
N LYS A 157 -16.54 0.06 -17.13
CA LYS A 157 -16.79 1.05 -16.08
C LYS A 157 -15.48 1.68 -15.57
N LEU A 158 -14.47 0.87 -15.31
CA LEU A 158 -13.16 1.36 -14.89
C LEU A 158 -12.42 2.03 -16.05
N TYR A 159 -12.57 1.52 -17.27
CA TYR A 159 -12.04 2.16 -18.46
C TYR A 159 -12.52 3.62 -18.57
N GLU A 160 -13.81 3.88 -18.46
CA GLU A 160 -14.39 5.24 -18.53
C GLU A 160 -13.83 6.18 -17.46
N ILE A 161 -13.52 5.65 -16.27
CA ILE A 161 -12.94 6.44 -15.17
C ILE A 161 -11.48 6.81 -15.44
N PHE A 162 -10.68 5.92 -16.05
CA PHE A 162 -9.22 6.06 -16.10
C PHE A 162 -8.66 6.26 -17.51
N SER A 163 -9.47 6.23 -18.58
CA SER A 163 -9.02 6.37 -19.97
C SER A 163 -8.39 7.72 -20.30
N HIS A 164 -8.63 8.75 -19.48
CA HIS A 164 -8.00 10.06 -19.64
C HIS A 164 -6.54 10.10 -19.18
N PHE A 165 -6.06 9.10 -18.41
CA PHE A 165 -4.64 8.96 -18.07
C PHE A 165 -3.90 8.29 -19.22
N PRO A 166 -2.86 8.93 -19.82
CA PRO A 166 -2.14 8.34 -20.94
C PRO A 166 -1.34 7.09 -20.52
N GLY A 167 -1.36 6.07 -21.37
CA GLY A 167 -0.52 4.88 -21.22
C GLY A 167 -0.88 3.93 -20.05
N VAL A 168 -2.01 4.13 -19.36
CA VAL A 168 -2.39 3.29 -18.23
C VAL A 168 -3.16 2.04 -18.64
N LEU A 169 -3.68 1.99 -19.86
CA LEU A 169 -4.51 0.92 -20.38
C LEU A 169 -3.86 0.27 -21.60
N THR A 170 -3.99 -1.05 -21.69
CA THR A 170 -3.68 -1.86 -22.87
C THR A 170 -4.84 -2.82 -23.14
N ASP A 171 -4.87 -3.43 -24.32
CA ASP A 171 -5.92 -4.41 -24.68
C ASP A 171 -5.96 -5.55 -23.67
N GLY A 172 -7.16 -5.98 -23.31
CA GLY A 172 -7.44 -7.07 -22.40
C GLY A 172 -7.57 -8.43 -23.12
N SER A 173 -8.21 -9.39 -22.46
CA SER A 173 -8.39 -10.75 -22.96
C SER A 173 -9.40 -10.84 -24.09
N ASP A 174 -10.37 -9.93 -24.15
CA ASP A 174 -11.44 -9.87 -25.16
C ASP A 174 -11.99 -8.45 -25.34
N ASP A 175 -12.95 -8.28 -26.27
CA ASP A 175 -13.63 -7.01 -26.52
C ASP A 175 -14.40 -6.54 -25.27
N GLY A 176 -14.06 -5.36 -24.78
CA GLY A 176 -14.71 -4.73 -23.62
C GLY A 176 -13.96 -4.93 -22.30
N HIS A 177 -12.78 -5.55 -22.35
CA HIS A 177 -11.86 -5.65 -21.21
C HIS A 177 -10.50 -5.03 -21.53
N TRP A 178 -9.82 -4.52 -20.51
CA TRP A 178 -8.51 -3.87 -20.63
C TRP A 178 -7.61 -4.27 -19.47
N GLN A 179 -6.32 -4.37 -19.73
CA GLN A 179 -5.30 -4.46 -18.67
C GLN A 179 -4.96 -3.06 -18.20
N MET A 180 -4.98 -2.83 -16.88
CA MET A 180 -4.77 -1.50 -16.31
C MET A 180 -3.57 -1.47 -15.36
N SER A 181 -2.72 -0.45 -15.50
CA SER A 181 -1.65 -0.14 -14.55
C SER A 181 -2.13 0.87 -13.50
N LEU A 182 -2.51 0.38 -12.31
CA LEU A 182 -2.81 1.25 -11.16
C LEU A 182 -1.59 2.08 -10.75
N ALA A 183 -0.39 1.50 -10.85
CA ALA A 183 0.85 2.19 -10.49
C ALA A 183 1.12 3.38 -11.41
N GLU A 184 0.83 3.26 -12.70
CA GLU A 184 1.01 4.37 -13.64
C GLU A 184 0.00 5.49 -13.38
N VAL A 185 -1.26 5.18 -13.04
CA VAL A 185 -2.22 6.19 -12.57
C VAL A 185 -1.69 6.91 -11.32
N ALA A 186 -1.23 6.15 -10.33
CA ALA A 186 -0.69 6.71 -9.10
C ALA A 186 0.55 7.58 -9.37
N ARG A 187 1.45 7.15 -10.27
CA ARG A 187 2.63 7.91 -10.68
C ARG A 187 2.25 9.26 -11.27
N GLN A 188 1.30 9.30 -12.20
CA GLN A 188 0.85 10.56 -12.81
C GLN A 188 0.22 11.48 -11.77
N GLN A 189 -0.61 10.97 -10.86
CA GLN A 189 -1.18 11.75 -9.77
C GLN A 189 -0.11 12.27 -8.79
N LEU A 190 0.91 11.47 -8.46
CA LEU A 190 2.03 11.90 -7.61
C LEU A 190 2.82 13.03 -8.26
N VAL A 191 3.11 12.92 -9.56
CA VAL A 191 3.78 13.98 -10.34
C VAL A 191 2.94 15.27 -10.36
N GLU A 192 1.64 15.14 -10.62
CA GLU A 192 0.70 16.27 -10.68
C GLU A 192 0.68 17.06 -9.36
N VAL A 193 0.80 16.39 -8.21
CA VAL A 193 0.83 17.04 -6.90
C VAL A 193 2.24 17.43 -6.42
N GLY A 194 3.26 17.31 -7.28
CA GLY A 194 4.61 17.81 -7.03
C GLY A 194 5.56 16.88 -6.29
N VAL A 195 5.27 15.57 -6.24
CA VAL A 195 6.23 14.58 -5.72
C VAL A 195 7.38 14.42 -6.71
N GLY A 196 8.62 14.67 -6.25
CA GLY A 196 9.81 14.73 -7.11
C GLY A 196 10.32 13.37 -7.56
N GLU A 197 10.57 12.46 -6.63
CA GLU A 197 11.08 11.13 -6.93
C GLU A 197 10.07 10.05 -6.57
N ILE A 198 9.80 9.15 -7.52
CA ILE A 198 8.82 8.07 -7.35
C ILE A 198 9.49 6.74 -7.67
N PHE A 199 9.62 5.92 -6.65
CA PHE A 199 10.16 4.57 -6.73
C PHE A 199 9.05 3.54 -6.71
N GLU A 200 9.28 2.39 -7.32
CA GLU A 200 8.29 1.32 -7.38
C GLU A 200 8.91 -0.03 -7.05
N SER A 201 8.18 -0.85 -6.31
CA SER A 201 8.49 -2.27 -6.15
C SER A 201 8.37 -2.99 -7.50
N GLY A 202 9.35 -3.80 -7.83
CA GLY A 202 9.29 -4.69 -8.99
C GLY A 202 8.26 -5.82 -8.87
N SER A 203 7.66 -6.02 -7.68
CA SER A 203 6.88 -7.21 -7.32
C SER A 203 5.39 -7.07 -7.67
N CYS A 204 4.84 -8.09 -8.36
CA CYS A 204 3.40 -8.24 -8.54
C CYS A 204 2.84 -9.23 -7.51
N THR A 205 1.83 -8.81 -6.73
CA THR A 205 1.23 -9.63 -5.68
C THR A 205 0.52 -10.87 -6.22
N ALA A 206 -0.08 -10.78 -7.41
CA ALA A 206 -0.76 -11.90 -8.05
C ALA A 206 0.22 -12.91 -8.68
N CYS A 207 1.36 -12.44 -9.24
CA CYS A 207 2.38 -13.33 -9.80
C CYS A 207 3.14 -14.12 -8.74
N ASP A 208 3.48 -13.48 -7.62
CA ASP A 208 4.35 -14.06 -6.59
C ASP A 208 3.54 -14.58 -5.40
N GLU A 209 2.93 -15.73 -5.59
CA GLU A 209 2.12 -16.42 -4.58
C GLU A 209 2.92 -16.86 -3.36
N ASN A 210 4.22 -17.09 -3.52
CA ASN A 210 5.09 -17.50 -2.44
C ASN A 210 5.35 -16.37 -1.44
N ARG A 211 5.37 -15.12 -1.91
CA ARG A 211 5.66 -13.96 -1.06
C ARG A 211 4.44 -13.15 -0.67
N PHE A 212 3.37 -13.12 -1.48
CA PHE A 212 2.28 -12.17 -1.26
C PHE A 212 0.90 -12.81 -1.26
N PHE A 213 0.01 -12.24 -0.46
CA PHE A 213 -1.41 -12.44 -0.60
C PHE A 213 -1.93 -11.66 -1.81
N SER A 214 -2.89 -12.23 -2.54
CA SER A 214 -3.57 -11.57 -3.64
C SER A 214 -5.05 -11.88 -3.61
N PHE A 215 -5.87 -10.85 -3.49
CA PHE A 215 -7.32 -11.00 -3.51
C PHE A 215 -7.83 -11.41 -4.91
N ARG A 216 -7.20 -10.90 -5.96
CA ARG A 216 -7.53 -11.23 -7.36
C ARG A 216 -7.29 -12.71 -7.66
N ARG A 217 -6.20 -13.27 -7.15
CA ARG A 217 -5.86 -14.68 -7.34
C ARG A 217 -6.64 -15.60 -6.41
N ASP A 218 -6.71 -15.27 -5.11
CA ASP A 218 -7.12 -16.20 -4.04
C ASP A 218 -8.53 -15.93 -3.50
N GLY A 219 -9.15 -14.78 -3.84
CA GLY A 219 -10.39 -14.33 -3.20
C GLY A 219 -10.16 -13.98 -1.74
N SER A 220 -10.79 -14.73 -0.82
CA SER A 220 -10.59 -14.51 0.62
C SER A 220 -9.17 -14.90 1.03
N CYS A 221 -8.37 -13.92 1.43
CA CYS A 221 -6.97 -14.11 1.80
C CYS A 221 -6.51 -13.12 2.86
N GLY A 222 -5.29 -13.32 3.38
CA GLY A 222 -4.66 -12.42 4.33
C GLY A 222 -4.33 -11.03 3.76
N ARG A 223 -3.77 -10.18 4.62
CA ARG A 223 -3.25 -8.85 4.24
C ARG A 223 -1.78 -8.72 4.62
N MET A 224 -0.97 -8.20 3.70
CA MET A 224 0.34 -7.65 4.02
C MET A 224 0.17 -6.32 4.75
N ALA A 225 1.22 -5.85 5.41
CA ALA A 225 1.34 -4.50 5.95
C ALA A 225 2.52 -3.78 5.34
N THR A 226 2.29 -2.57 4.85
CA THR A 226 3.33 -1.64 4.40
C THR A 226 3.41 -0.52 5.40
N LEU A 227 4.60 -0.32 5.97
CA LEU A 227 4.82 0.55 7.12
C LEU A 227 5.87 1.62 6.80
N ILE A 228 5.68 2.80 7.39
CA ILE A 228 6.66 3.89 7.42
C ILE A 228 6.69 4.52 8.81
N TRP A 229 7.89 4.84 9.32
CA TRP A 229 8.04 5.55 10.59
C TRP A 229 9.34 6.33 10.64
N MET A 230 9.35 7.31 11.53
CA MET A 230 10.53 8.11 11.86
C MET A 230 11.13 7.62 13.19
N SER A 231 12.44 7.31 13.22
CA SER A 231 13.20 6.93 14.42
C SER A 231 14.01 8.11 15.00
#